data_3a5a46b42fe94e7f45518df12a6f5388
#
_entry.id   3a5a46b42fe94e7f45518df12a6f5388
#
_cell.length_a   1.000
_cell.length_b   1.000
_cell.length_c   1.000
_cell.angle_alpha   90.00
_cell.angle_beta   90.00
_cell.angle_gamma   90.00
#
_symmetry.space_group_name_H-M   'P 1'
#
loop_
_entity.id
_entity.type
_entity.pdbx_description
1 polymer ?
#
loop_
_entity_poly.entity_id
_entity_poly.type
_entity_poly.pdbx_seq_one_letter_code
_entity_poly.pdbx_strand_id
1 'polypeptide(L)'
;MSSMDQVIKKENKGRTSTVGKYSVLIMIVGIVFIAANLRAPLTSVGPMVGFIKDDINISNTMAGMITTLPLLSFALFSPIVPKLGQKYGVELIILGSIVFLTVGIAIRSLSGVASLYIGTAILGLAISVGNVLLPGLIKREFPKRIGLMTGVYSISMNLFGAIASGVSVPIALGWRFGWKGALGIWGVLSFISIFFWLLQMKHSNVRRDTVHKEKADSHVNLWSSALAWQVTLFMGLQSMFFYVLVAWLPEILKQQGLNSSQSGLMLSVMLLALLPFTFIVPVIAGRMSGQRSLVTITAILFLIGTFGLLYGSSNLIIFWIIALGIGGGFAFSLSMMFFGLRTRNAQQAAELSGMAQSVGYLLAAIGPTLFGFIHD
;
A
#
# COMPACT_ATOMS: atom_id res chain seq x y z
N MET A 1 0.66 -21.30 -51.93
CA MET A 1 0.64 -21.38 -50.44
C MET A 1 -0.47 -22.35 -50.07
N SER A 2 -0.09 -23.52 -49.51
CA SER A 2 -0.99 -24.66 -49.26
C SER A 2 -2.02 -24.33 -48.18
N SER A 3 -3.21 -24.90 -48.23
CA SER A 3 -4.27 -24.80 -47.20
C SER A 3 -3.75 -25.22 -45.81
N MET A 4 -2.75 -26.06 -45.81
CA MET A 4 -2.07 -26.54 -44.60
C MET A 4 -1.24 -25.45 -43.89
N ASP A 5 -0.63 -24.51 -44.65
CA ASP A 5 0.10 -23.36 -44.08
C ASP A 5 -0.84 -22.34 -43.42
N GLN A 6 -2.06 -22.23 -43.94
CA GLN A 6 -3.08 -21.35 -43.33
C GLN A 6 -3.66 -21.94 -42.04
N VAL A 7 -3.83 -23.25 -41.96
CA VAL A 7 -4.28 -23.95 -40.75
C VAL A 7 -3.24 -23.88 -39.66
N ILE A 8 -1.95 -24.14 -39.98
CA ILE A 8 -0.83 -24.05 -39.01
C ILE A 8 -0.68 -22.59 -38.51
N LYS A 9 -0.86 -21.59 -39.39
CA LYS A 9 -0.79 -20.17 -39.01
C LYS A 9 -1.97 -19.76 -38.13
N LYS A 10 -3.15 -20.33 -38.31
CA LYS A 10 -4.34 -20.09 -37.50
C LYS A 10 -4.26 -20.78 -36.13
N GLU A 11 -3.74 -22.00 -36.05
CA GLU A 11 -3.49 -22.70 -34.79
C GLU A 11 -2.39 -22.04 -33.94
N ASN A 12 -1.28 -21.62 -34.57
CA ASN A 12 -0.22 -20.87 -33.90
C ASN A 12 -0.71 -19.50 -33.40
N LYS A 13 -1.58 -18.81 -34.15
CA LYS A 13 -2.16 -17.53 -33.74
C LYS A 13 -3.17 -17.69 -32.59
N GLY A 14 -3.91 -18.79 -32.53
CA GLY A 14 -4.80 -19.16 -31.42
C GLY A 14 -4.01 -19.53 -30.15
N ARG A 15 -2.94 -20.30 -30.29
CA ARG A 15 -2.10 -20.74 -29.17
C ARG A 15 -1.29 -19.60 -28.55
N THR A 16 -0.74 -18.68 -29.37
CA THR A 16 -0.01 -17.49 -28.89
C THR A 16 -0.95 -16.49 -28.21
N SER A 17 -2.22 -16.38 -28.64
CA SER A 17 -3.21 -15.48 -28.01
C SER A 17 -3.69 -15.99 -26.65
N THR A 18 -3.85 -17.30 -26.47
CA THR A 18 -4.24 -17.94 -25.20
C THR A 18 -3.11 -17.89 -24.17
N VAL A 19 -1.90 -18.28 -24.55
CA VAL A 19 -0.71 -18.20 -23.65
C VAL A 19 -0.47 -16.77 -23.17
N GLY A 20 -0.64 -15.77 -24.03
CA GLY A 20 -0.52 -14.35 -23.66
C GLY A 20 -1.60 -13.91 -22.65
N LYS A 21 -2.85 -14.37 -22.78
CA LYS A 21 -3.94 -14.05 -21.85
C LYS A 21 -3.74 -14.68 -20.47
N TYR A 22 -3.30 -15.93 -20.40
CA TYR A 22 -2.99 -16.61 -19.13
C TYR A 22 -1.83 -15.94 -18.39
N SER A 23 -0.79 -15.54 -19.10
CA SER A 23 0.36 -14.84 -18.51
C SER A 23 -0.06 -13.49 -17.90
N VAL A 24 -0.93 -12.72 -18.57
CA VAL A 24 -1.48 -11.46 -18.05
C VAL A 24 -2.33 -11.69 -16.82
N LEU A 25 -3.19 -12.72 -16.81
CA LEU A 25 -4.04 -13.03 -15.66
C LEU A 25 -3.21 -13.42 -14.43
N ILE A 26 -2.20 -14.29 -14.60
CA ILE A 26 -1.29 -14.69 -13.52
C ILE A 26 -0.57 -13.47 -12.94
N MET A 27 -0.13 -12.51 -13.80
CA MET A 27 0.48 -11.27 -13.35
C MET A 27 -0.48 -10.41 -12.52
N ILE A 28 -1.72 -10.25 -12.96
CA ILE A 28 -2.74 -9.49 -12.23
C ILE A 28 -2.99 -10.13 -10.86
N VAL A 29 -3.19 -11.45 -10.83
CA VAL A 29 -3.39 -12.21 -9.58
C VAL A 29 -2.18 -12.05 -8.66
N GLY A 30 -0.96 -12.16 -9.19
CA GLY A 30 0.28 -11.94 -8.43
C GLY A 30 0.32 -10.53 -7.81
N ILE A 31 -0.01 -9.49 -8.57
CA ILE A 31 -0.07 -8.10 -8.07
C ILE A 31 -1.12 -7.97 -6.96
N VAL A 32 -2.31 -8.56 -7.11
CA VAL A 32 -3.38 -8.53 -6.09
C VAL A 32 -2.91 -9.20 -4.80
N PHE A 33 -2.29 -10.38 -4.88
CA PHE A 33 -1.79 -11.08 -3.70
C PHE A 33 -0.66 -10.33 -3.01
N ILE A 34 0.26 -9.73 -3.76
CA ILE A 34 1.31 -8.89 -3.18
C ILE A 34 0.66 -7.67 -2.50
N ALA A 35 -0.22 -6.94 -3.20
CA ALA A 35 -0.90 -5.77 -2.67
C ALA A 35 -1.64 -6.07 -1.36
N ALA A 36 -2.33 -7.21 -1.27
CA ALA A 36 -2.99 -7.68 -0.06
C ALA A 36 -2.01 -7.81 1.12
N ASN A 37 -0.82 -8.35 0.85
CA ASN A 37 0.24 -8.52 1.86
C ASN A 37 0.90 -7.22 2.31
N LEU A 38 0.82 -6.14 1.52
CA LEU A 38 1.41 -4.86 1.91
C LEU A 38 0.64 -4.15 3.03
N ARG A 39 -0.61 -4.51 3.28
CA ARG A 39 -1.46 -3.82 4.25
C ARG A 39 -1.99 -4.74 5.34
N ALA A 40 -2.45 -5.95 5.01
CA ALA A 40 -3.09 -6.85 5.96
C ALA A 40 -2.25 -7.14 7.22
N PRO A 41 -0.94 -7.48 7.11
CA PRO A 41 -0.12 -7.73 8.30
C PRO A 41 0.12 -6.49 9.17
N LEU A 42 -0.02 -5.28 8.61
CA LEU A 42 0.13 -4.03 9.35
C LEU A 42 -1.14 -3.67 10.10
N THR A 43 -2.29 -3.72 9.42
CA THR A 43 -3.56 -3.26 9.98
C THR A 43 -4.18 -4.24 10.97
N SER A 44 -3.83 -5.52 10.89
CA SER A 44 -4.23 -6.53 11.87
C SER A 44 -3.72 -6.26 13.30
N VAL A 45 -2.64 -5.47 13.44
CA VAL A 45 -2.04 -5.15 14.73
C VAL A 45 -2.93 -4.23 15.57
N GLY A 46 -3.53 -3.20 14.96
CA GLY A 46 -4.29 -2.18 15.69
C GLY A 46 -5.30 -2.76 16.69
N PRO A 47 -6.24 -3.62 16.25
CA PRO A 47 -7.21 -4.27 17.15
C PRO A 47 -6.58 -5.19 18.18
N MET A 48 -5.35 -5.63 17.99
CA MET A 48 -4.65 -6.58 18.87
C MET A 48 -3.77 -5.91 19.92
N VAL A 49 -3.56 -4.60 19.86
CA VAL A 49 -2.64 -3.87 20.76
C VAL A 49 -3.00 -4.09 22.23
N GLY A 50 -4.27 -4.06 22.60
CA GLY A 50 -4.72 -4.33 23.98
C GLY A 50 -4.33 -5.74 24.43
N PHE A 51 -4.68 -6.75 23.61
CA PHE A 51 -4.35 -8.15 23.90
C PHE A 51 -2.84 -8.41 24.02
N ILE A 52 -2.04 -7.74 23.16
CA ILE A 52 -0.58 -7.82 23.20
C ILE A 52 -0.05 -7.21 24.50
N LYS A 53 -0.53 -6.02 24.88
CA LYS A 53 -0.13 -5.36 26.12
C LYS A 53 -0.38 -6.22 27.35
N ASP A 54 -1.57 -6.83 27.43
CA ASP A 54 -1.98 -7.64 28.56
C ASP A 54 -1.19 -8.96 28.66
N ASP A 55 -0.84 -9.60 27.51
CA ASP A 55 -0.10 -10.87 27.47
C ASP A 55 1.40 -10.72 27.78
N ILE A 56 2.05 -9.66 27.27
CA ILE A 56 3.52 -9.49 27.38
C ILE A 56 3.94 -8.29 28.24
N ASN A 57 3.00 -7.63 28.91
CA ASN A 57 3.21 -6.54 29.88
C ASN A 57 4.10 -5.39 29.34
N ILE A 58 3.79 -4.89 28.13
CA ILE A 58 4.50 -3.74 27.53
C ILE A 58 3.82 -2.42 27.84
N SER A 59 4.63 -1.33 27.91
CA SER A 59 4.13 0.03 28.10
C SER A 59 3.33 0.54 26.88
N ASN A 60 2.57 1.61 27.07
CA ASN A 60 1.86 2.29 25.97
C ASN A 60 2.83 2.78 24.89
N THR A 61 3.99 3.30 25.27
CA THR A 61 5.05 3.74 24.35
C THR A 61 5.55 2.57 23.52
N MET A 62 5.83 1.44 24.15
CA MET A 62 6.24 0.23 23.43
C MET A 62 5.13 -0.24 22.48
N ALA A 63 3.88 -0.28 22.92
CA ALA A 63 2.76 -0.65 22.06
C ALA A 63 2.64 0.26 20.81
N GLY A 64 2.84 1.56 20.98
CA GLY A 64 2.90 2.51 19.87
C GLY A 64 4.03 2.23 18.88
N MET A 65 5.18 1.77 19.36
CA MET A 65 6.31 1.41 18.49
C MET A 65 6.01 0.26 17.53
N ILE A 66 5.06 -0.64 17.84
CA ILE A 66 4.68 -1.74 16.94
C ILE A 66 4.13 -1.19 15.60
N THR A 67 3.44 -0.06 15.64
CA THR A 67 2.91 0.60 14.44
C THR A 67 3.89 1.58 13.79
N THR A 68 4.77 2.19 14.57
CA THR A 68 5.77 3.16 14.08
C THR A 68 6.97 2.49 13.43
N LEU A 69 7.40 1.34 13.96
CA LEU A 69 8.58 0.63 13.46
C LEU A 69 8.50 0.26 11.97
N PRO A 70 7.37 -0.22 11.41
CA PRO A 70 7.24 -0.42 9.98
C PRO A 70 7.40 0.87 9.16
N LEU A 71 6.88 2.01 9.64
CA LEU A 71 7.02 3.30 8.95
C LEU A 71 8.47 3.74 8.89
N LEU A 72 9.22 3.56 9.97
CA LEU A 72 10.67 3.80 10.00
C LEU A 72 11.41 2.84 9.07
N SER A 73 11.02 1.57 9.03
CA SER A 73 11.58 0.59 8.09
C SER A 73 11.34 1.03 6.63
N PHE A 74 10.15 1.55 6.32
CA PHE A 74 9.85 2.09 4.98
C PHE A 74 10.73 3.31 4.69
N ALA A 75 10.83 4.25 5.62
CA ALA A 75 11.64 5.46 5.43
C ALA A 75 13.11 5.14 5.14
N LEU A 76 13.68 4.22 5.90
CA LEU A 76 15.11 3.89 5.81
C LEU A 76 15.44 3.00 4.60
N PHE A 77 14.57 2.05 4.26
CA PHE A 77 14.90 1.03 3.27
C PHE A 77 14.42 1.39 1.85
N SER A 78 13.36 2.18 1.69
CA SER A 78 12.79 2.55 0.39
C SER A 78 13.80 3.13 -0.62
N PRO A 79 14.80 3.96 -0.25
CA PRO A 79 15.78 4.49 -1.21
C PRO A 79 16.72 3.43 -1.78
N ILE A 80 16.92 2.33 -1.06
CA ILE A 80 17.85 1.25 -1.44
C ILE A 80 17.18 0.29 -2.42
N VAL A 81 15.87 0.09 -2.27
CA VAL A 81 15.09 -0.91 -3.00
C VAL A 81 15.20 -0.79 -4.54
N PRO A 82 15.12 0.40 -5.16
CA PRO A 82 15.26 0.50 -6.61
C PRO A 82 16.60 -0.01 -7.12
N LYS A 83 17.70 0.25 -6.39
CA LYS A 83 19.06 -0.22 -6.74
C LYS A 83 19.13 -1.75 -6.65
N LEU A 84 18.50 -2.35 -5.64
CA LEU A 84 18.41 -3.81 -5.52
C LEU A 84 17.63 -4.41 -6.70
N GLY A 85 16.49 -3.81 -7.06
CA GLY A 85 15.68 -4.22 -8.21
C GLY A 85 16.43 -4.14 -9.54
N GLN A 86 17.27 -3.13 -9.73
CA GLN A 86 18.12 -2.99 -10.91
C GLN A 86 19.23 -4.05 -10.94
N LYS A 87 19.88 -4.30 -9.82
CA LYS A 87 21.03 -5.22 -9.72
C LYS A 87 20.63 -6.68 -9.86
N TYR A 88 19.56 -7.09 -9.18
CA TYR A 88 19.18 -8.50 -9.05
C TYR A 88 17.89 -8.85 -9.83
N GLY A 89 17.20 -7.87 -10.38
CA GLY A 89 15.93 -8.04 -11.06
C GLY A 89 14.73 -7.85 -10.12
N VAL A 90 13.73 -7.13 -10.62
CA VAL A 90 12.53 -6.74 -9.86
C VAL A 90 11.78 -7.95 -9.33
N GLU A 91 11.61 -8.98 -10.16
CA GLU A 91 10.85 -10.18 -9.83
C GLU A 91 11.50 -10.98 -8.70
N LEU A 92 12.83 -11.12 -8.73
CA LEU A 92 13.57 -11.85 -7.70
C LEU A 92 13.53 -11.10 -6.36
N ILE A 93 13.69 -9.78 -6.40
CA ILE A 93 13.64 -8.95 -5.18
C ILE A 93 12.24 -8.97 -4.57
N ILE A 94 11.18 -8.94 -5.37
CA ILE A 94 9.81 -9.10 -4.87
C ILE A 94 9.61 -10.49 -4.27
N LEU A 95 10.09 -11.58 -4.93
CA LEU A 95 10.01 -12.92 -4.35
C LEU A 95 10.71 -12.98 -3.00
N GLY A 96 11.94 -12.50 -2.93
CA GLY A 96 12.70 -12.42 -1.68
C GLY A 96 11.93 -11.66 -0.60
N SER A 97 11.31 -10.53 -0.95
CA SER A 97 10.53 -9.75 0.00
C SER A 97 9.32 -10.52 0.54
N ILE A 98 8.60 -11.27 -0.29
CA ILE A 98 7.45 -12.08 0.18
C ILE A 98 7.93 -13.20 1.13
N VAL A 99 9.07 -13.83 0.84
CA VAL A 99 9.68 -14.83 1.73
C VAL A 99 10.06 -14.18 3.07
N PHE A 100 10.77 -13.03 3.04
CA PHE A 100 11.10 -12.28 4.26
C PHE A 100 9.86 -11.83 5.03
N LEU A 101 8.78 -11.44 4.33
CA LEU A 101 7.50 -11.11 4.94
C LEU A 101 6.92 -12.31 5.69
N THR A 102 6.91 -13.48 5.06
CA THR A 102 6.41 -14.72 5.68
C THR A 102 7.19 -15.06 6.94
N VAL A 103 8.52 -14.98 6.86
CA VAL A 103 9.42 -15.18 8.01
C VAL A 103 9.17 -14.14 9.10
N GLY A 104 9.05 -12.86 8.74
CA GLY A 104 8.75 -11.78 9.67
C GLY A 104 7.42 -11.97 10.40
N ILE A 105 6.36 -12.40 9.70
CA ILE A 105 5.08 -12.74 10.30
C ILE A 105 5.21 -13.92 11.26
N ALA A 106 5.92 -14.97 10.87
CA ALA A 106 6.15 -16.13 11.72
C ALA A 106 6.90 -15.75 13.01
N ILE A 107 8.02 -15.02 12.90
CA ILE A 107 8.80 -14.55 14.06
C ILE A 107 7.94 -13.65 14.96
N ARG A 108 7.19 -12.71 14.38
CA ARG A 108 6.32 -11.78 15.14
C ARG A 108 5.26 -12.51 15.95
N SER A 109 4.78 -13.66 15.47
CA SER A 109 3.75 -14.48 16.10
C SER A 109 4.30 -15.43 17.18
N LEU A 110 5.62 -15.45 17.41
CA LEU A 110 6.22 -16.17 18.52
C LEU A 110 6.00 -15.44 19.85
N SER A 111 6.35 -16.08 20.95
CA SER A 111 6.23 -15.49 22.28
C SER A 111 7.39 -14.54 22.58
N GLY A 112 7.09 -13.42 23.25
CA GLY A 112 8.07 -12.49 23.78
C GLY A 112 8.19 -11.17 23.03
N VAL A 113 8.69 -10.18 23.76
CA VAL A 113 8.84 -8.80 23.27
C VAL A 113 9.82 -8.72 22.08
N ALA A 114 10.96 -9.40 22.18
CA ALA A 114 11.99 -9.37 21.15
C ALA A 114 11.48 -9.93 19.80
N SER A 115 10.77 -11.06 19.81
CA SER A 115 10.23 -11.67 18.59
C SER A 115 9.18 -10.76 17.94
N LEU A 116 8.33 -10.10 18.73
CA LEU A 116 7.34 -9.15 18.24
C LEU A 116 7.99 -8.01 17.45
N TYR A 117 9.03 -7.37 18.02
CA TYR A 117 9.69 -6.23 17.36
C TYR A 117 10.59 -6.63 16.21
N ILE A 118 11.38 -7.70 16.36
CA ILE A 118 12.23 -8.22 15.27
C ILE A 118 11.37 -8.62 14.09
N GLY A 119 10.31 -9.40 14.32
CA GLY A 119 9.38 -9.81 13.27
C GLY A 119 8.69 -8.61 12.61
N THR A 120 8.30 -7.59 13.40
CA THR A 120 7.70 -6.36 12.89
C THR A 120 8.68 -5.54 12.06
N ALA A 121 9.95 -5.46 12.43
CA ALA A 121 10.98 -4.80 11.62
C ALA A 121 11.21 -5.53 10.30
N ILE A 122 11.36 -6.86 10.32
CA ILE A 122 11.56 -7.69 9.13
C ILE A 122 10.39 -7.53 8.16
N LEU A 123 9.14 -7.61 8.65
CA LEU A 123 7.98 -7.43 7.79
C LEU A 123 7.90 -6.00 7.23
N GLY A 124 8.29 -4.99 8.01
CA GLY A 124 8.37 -3.61 7.54
C GLY A 124 9.35 -3.48 6.36
N LEU A 125 10.57 -3.99 6.50
CA LEU A 125 11.55 -4.02 5.41
C LEU A 125 11.01 -4.75 4.17
N ALA A 126 10.37 -5.89 4.36
CA ALA A 126 9.78 -6.67 3.28
C ALA A 126 8.67 -5.92 2.54
N ILE A 127 7.76 -5.28 3.28
CA ILE A 127 6.65 -4.50 2.71
C ILE A 127 7.17 -3.28 1.94
N SER A 128 8.26 -2.64 2.39
CA SER A 128 8.84 -1.50 1.67
C SER A 128 9.25 -1.86 0.24
N VAL A 129 9.74 -3.08 0.02
CA VAL A 129 10.10 -3.58 -1.32
C VAL A 129 8.89 -3.59 -2.26
N GLY A 130 7.78 -4.19 -1.82
CA GLY A 130 6.57 -4.23 -2.62
C GLY A 130 6.01 -2.84 -2.92
N ASN A 131 5.93 -1.98 -1.92
CA ASN A 131 5.46 -0.61 -2.07
C ASN A 131 6.29 0.19 -3.10
N VAL A 132 7.61 0.00 -3.12
CA VAL A 132 8.52 0.73 -4.00
C VAL A 132 8.53 0.16 -5.42
N LEU A 133 8.56 -1.17 -5.58
CA LEU A 133 8.75 -1.79 -6.89
C LEU A 133 7.45 -1.99 -7.68
N LEU A 134 6.29 -2.18 -7.01
CA LEU A 134 5.04 -2.43 -7.72
C LEU A 134 4.62 -1.31 -8.68
N PRO A 135 4.72 -0.01 -8.34
CA PRO A 135 4.40 1.05 -9.30
C PRO A 135 5.25 0.98 -10.58
N GLY A 136 6.55 0.70 -10.43
CA GLY A 136 7.46 0.49 -11.57
C GLY A 136 7.11 -0.75 -12.38
N LEU A 137 6.79 -1.86 -11.72
CA LEU A 137 6.33 -3.10 -12.35
C LEU A 137 5.03 -2.88 -13.13
N ILE A 138 4.03 -2.21 -12.54
CA ILE A 138 2.76 -1.88 -13.19
C ILE A 138 3.01 -1.03 -14.44
N LYS A 139 3.90 -0.05 -14.36
CA LYS A 139 4.26 0.79 -15.50
C LYS A 139 4.92 -0.02 -16.61
N ARG A 140 5.79 -0.97 -16.29
CA ARG A 140 6.48 -1.84 -17.25
C ARG A 140 5.53 -2.80 -17.96
N GLU A 141 4.68 -3.48 -17.18
CA GLU A 141 3.84 -4.55 -17.70
C GLU A 141 2.52 -4.06 -18.30
N PHE A 142 2.00 -2.93 -17.82
CA PHE A 142 0.71 -2.38 -18.21
C PHE A 142 0.76 -0.90 -18.62
N PRO A 143 1.66 -0.48 -19.53
CA PRO A 143 1.84 0.95 -19.87
C PRO A 143 0.57 1.61 -20.41
N LYS A 144 -0.28 0.86 -21.14
CA LYS A 144 -1.56 1.35 -21.68
C LYS A 144 -2.73 1.29 -20.69
N ARG A 145 -2.56 0.64 -19.54
CA ARG A 145 -3.62 0.41 -18.52
C ARG A 145 -3.13 0.75 -17.11
N ILE A 146 -2.20 1.69 -17.00
CA ILE A 146 -1.56 2.04 -15.74
C ILE A 146 -2.58 2.46 -14.68
N GLY A 147 -3.60 3.26 -15.05
CA GLY A 147 -4.66 3.69 -14.13
C GLY A 147 -5.49 2.54 -13.59
N LEU A 148 -5.92 1.62 -14.47
CA LEU A 148 -6.68 0.43 -14.06
C LEU A 148 -5.88 -0.45 -13.10
N MET A 149 -4.62 -0.73 -13.43
CA MET A 149 -3.77 -1.60 -12.62
C MET A 149 -3.34 -0.96 -11.31
N THR A 150 -3.10 0.35 -11.29
CA THR A 150 -2.91 1.09 -10.03
C THR A 150 -4.17 1.07 -9.17
N GLY A 151 -5.35 1.18 -9.77
CA GLY A 151 -6.63 1.03 -9.07
C GLY A 151 -6.82 -0.35 -8.46
N VAL A 152 -6.55 -1.43 -9.22
CA VAL A 152 -6.58 -2.82 -8.73
C VAL A 152 -5.60 -3.01 -7.56
N TYR A 153 -4.38 -2.52 -7.70
CA TYR A 153 -3.36 -2.55 -6.65
C TYR A 153 -3.85 -1.82 -5.38
N SER A 154 -4.33 -0.59 -5.53
CA SER A 154 -4.72 0.26 -4.41
C SER A 154 -5.95 -0.27 -3.67
N ILE A 155 -6.97 -0.71 -4.40
CA ILE A 155 -8.17 -1.27 -3.76
C ILE A 155 -7.86 -2.60 -3.07
N SER A 156 -7.07 -3.48 -3.70
CA SER A 156 -6.66 -4.75 -3.09
C SER A 156 -5.93 -4.52 -1.77
N MET A 157 -4.97 -3.60 -1.78
CA MET A 157 -4.21 -3.24 -0.58
C MET A 157 -5.12 -2.75 0.55
N ASN A 158 -6.01 -1.79 0.29
CA ASN A 158 -6.87 -1.22 1.32
C ASN A 158 -7.99 -2.16 1.75
N LEU A 159 -8.58 -2.93 0.83
CA LEU A 159 -9.61 -3.92 1.14
C LEU A 159 -9.08 -5.03 2.06
N PHE A 160 -7.93 -5.61 1.74
CA PHE A 160 -7.33 -6.64 2.59
C PHE A 160 -6.85 -6.05 3.93
N GLY A 161 -6.43 -4.79 3.95
CA GLY A 161 -6.16 -4.07 5.18
C GLY A 161 -7.41 -3.91 6.07
N ALA A 162 -8.55 -3.57 5.49
CA ALA A 162 -9.83 -3.46 6.20
C ALA A 162 -10.30 -4.83 6.70
N ILE A 163 -10.25 -5.87 5.85
CA ILE A 163 -10.58 -7.25 6.24
C ILE A 163 -9.70 -7.68 7.43
N ALA A 164 -8.38 -7.45 7.34
CA ALA A 164 -7.44 -7.86 8.38
C ALA A 164 -7.76 -7.20 9.72
N SER A 165 -8.06 -5.91 9.72
CA SER A 165 -8.47 -5.21 10.94
C SER A 165 -9.78 -5.77 11.50
N GLY A 166 -10.77 -6.01 10.65
CA GLY A 166 -12.11 -6.47 11.06
C GLY A 166 -12.12 -7.90 11.60
N VAL A 167 -11.33 -8.83 11.03
CA VAL A 167 -11.35 -10.24 11.43
C VAL A 167 -10.37 -10.55 12.58
N SER A 168 -9.47 -9.63 12.94
CA SER A 168 -8.44 -9.91 13.97
C SER A 168 -9.02 -10.29 15.31
N VAL A 169 -10.03 -9.55 15.83
CA VAL A 169 -10.68 -9.85 17.11
C VAL A 169 -11.48 -11.15 17.07
N PRO A 170 -12.34 -11.41 16.06
CA PRO A 170 -12.99 -12.71 15.90
C PRO A 170 -12.04 -13.90 15.86
N ILE A 171 -10.89 -13.77 15.19
CA ILE A 171 -9.89 -14.85 15.13
C ILE A 171 -9.26 -15.07 16.52
N ALA A 172 -8.88 -13.98 17.20
CA ALA A 172 -8.21 -14.06 18.49
C ALA A 172 -9.10 -14.71 19.56
N LEU A 173 -10.36 -14.32 19.63
CA LEU A 173 -11.30 -14.77 20.65
C LEU A 173 -12.11 -15.99 20.22
N GLY A 174 -12.67 -15.98 19.01
CA GLY A 174 -13.59 -17.01 18.54
C GLY A 174 -12.91 -18.36 18.30
N TRP A 175 -11.70 -18.36 17.75
CA TRP A 175 -10.92 -19.57 17.50
C TRP A 175 -9.89 -19.85 18.59
N ARG A 176 -9.87 -19.06 19.66
CA ARG A 176 -8.93 -19.18 20.79
C ARG A 176 -7.45 -19.19 20.41
N PHE A 177 -7.09 -18.63 19.26
CA PHE A 177 -5.71 -18.55 18.81
C PHE A 177 -4.94 -17.39 19.46
N GLY A 178 -5.63 -16.54 20.22
CA GLY A 178 -5.06 -15.33 20.80
C GLY A 178 -4.54 -14.35 19.75
N TRP A 179 -3.87 -13.31 20.19
CA TRP A 179 -3.29 -12.31 19.29
C TRP A 179 -2.22 -12.90 18.35
N LYS A 180 -1.48 -13.92 18.80
CA LYS A 180 -0.44 -14.60 18.01
C LYS A 180 -1.03 -15.25 16.77
N GLY A 181 -2.14 -15.97 16.91
CA GLY A 181 -2.84 -16.57 15.79
C GLY A 181 -3.50 -15.55 14.88
N ALA A 182 -4.10 -14.49 15.46
CA ALA A 182 -4.70 -13.40 14.68
C ALA A 182 -3.68 -12.64 13.81
N LEU A 183 -2.43 -12.50 14.27
CA LEU A 183 -1.34 -11.94 13.48
C LEU A 183 -0.71 -12.96 12.54
N GLY A 184 -0.58 -14.22 12.98
CA GLY A 184 0.09 -15.31 12.25
C GLY A 184 -0.66 -15.79 11.02
N ILE A 185 -2.00 -15.72 11.02
CA ILE A 185 -2.84 -16.20 9.90
C ILE A 185 -2.50 -15.49 8.58
N TRP A 186 -2.01 -14.27 8.63
CA TRP A 186 -1.57 -13.51 7.45
C TRP A 186 -0.31 -14.09 6.80
N GLY A 187 0.44 -14.92 7.53
CA GLY A 187 1.51 -15.74 6.98
C GLY A 187 1.03 -16.74 5.94
N VAL A 188 -0.20 -17.26 6.07
CA VAL A 188 -0.81 -18.15 5.06
C VAL A 188 -1.02 -17.38 3.75
N LEU A 189 -1.55 -16.15 3.82
CA LEU A 189 -1.71 -15.29 2.63
C LEU A 189 -0.35 -15.00 1.96
N SER A 190 0.66 -14.70 2.76
CA SER A 190 2.02 -14.46 2.28
C SER A 190 2.62 -15.71 1.63
N PHE A 191 2.46 -16.87 2.26
CA PHE A 191 2.93 -18.15 1.71
C PHE A 191 2.26 -18.50 0.37
N ILE A 192 0.95 -18.33 0.27
CA ILE A 192 0.20 -18.50 -1.00
C ILE A 192 0.73 -17.53 -2.06
N SER A 193 1.08 -16.31 -1.68
CA SER A 193 1.64 -15.32 -2.61
C SER A 193 2.97 -15.73 -3.19
N ILE A 194 3.82 -16.46 -2.44
CA ILE A 194 5.08 -17.04 -2.95
C ILE A 194 4.78 -17.96 -4.13
N PHE A 195 3.78 -18.84 -4.00
CA PHE A 195 3.42 -19.79 -5.06
C PHE A 195 2.98 -19.07 -6.34
N PHE A 196 2.06 -18.10 -6.22
CA PHE A 196 1.60 -17.34 -7.39
C PHE A 196 2.72 -16.53 -8.03
N TRP A 197 3.64 -15.98 -7.22
CA TRP A 197 4.76 -15.22 -7.75
C TRP A 197 5.81 -16.10 -8.44
N LEU A 198 6.05 -17.28 -7.95
CA LEU A 198 6.91 -18.28 -8.62
C LEU A 198 6.34 -18.70 -9.98
N LEU A 199 5.01 -18.90 -10.07
CA LEU A 199 4.36 -19.17 -11.36
C LEU A 199 4.55 -17.99 -12.32
N GLN A 200 4.45 -16.76 -11.82
CA GLN A 200 4.67 -15.56 -12.60
C GLN A 200 6.10 -15.48 -13.16
N MET A 201 7.10 -15.77 -12.34
CA MET A 201 8.51 -15.73 -12.76
C MET A 201 8.82 -16.73 -13.89
N LYS A 202 8.24 -17.93 -13.85
CA LYS A 202 8.39 -18.92 -14.94
C LYS A 202 7.86 -18.39 -16.28
N HIS A 203 6.75 -17.65 -16.25
CA HIS A 203 6.15 -17.07 -17.46
C HIS A 203 6.87 -15.79 -17.93
N SER A 204 7.49 -15.05 -17.02
CA SER A 204 8.27 -13.83 -17.34
C SER A 204 9.57 -14.15 -18.07
N ASN A 205 10.23 -15.26 -17.74
CA ASN A 205 11.50 -15.65 -18.40
C ASN A 205 11.31 -15.90 -19.90
N VAL A 206 10.15 -16.43 -20.32
CA VAL A 206 9.82 -16.61 -21.75
C VAL A 206 9.70 -15.28 -22.50
N ARG A 207 9.40 -14.18 -21.79
CA ARG A 207 9.19 -12.84 -22.35
C ARG A 207 10.44 -11.95 -22.33
N ARG A 208 11.43 -12.28 -21.49
CA ARG A 208 12.69 -11.52 -21.37
C ARG A 208 13.56 -11.57 -22.63
N ASP A 209 13.52 -12.65 -23.40
CA ASP A 209 14.31 -12.83 -24.61
C ASP A 209 13.89 -11.88 -25.76
N THR A 210 12.74 -11.21 -25.62
CA THR A 210 12.18 -10.33 -26.66
C THR A 210 12.17 -8.84 -26.33
N VAL A 211 12.45 -8.47 -25.07
CA VAL A 211 12.54 -7.07 -24.68
C VAL A 211 14.00 -6.66 -24.68
N HIS A 212 14.42 -5.98 -25.77
CA HIS A 212 15.70 -5.30 -25.83
C HIS A 212 15.95 -4.51 -24.54
N LYS A 213 17.19 -4.60 -24.02
CA LYS A 213 17.73 -3.66 -23.03
C LYS A 213 17.33 -2.25 -23.48
N GLU A 214 16.30 -1.68 -22.85
CA GLU A 214 16.11 -0.24 -22.92
C GLU A 214 17.46 0.35 -22.51
N LYS A 215 18.12 1.03 -23.46
CA LYS A 215 19.34 1.77 -23.17
C LYS A 215 19.07 2.58 -21.92
N ALA A 216 19.97 2.47 -20.95
CA ALA A 216 19.97 3.28 -19.77
C ALA A 216 19.96 4.75 -20.21
N ASP A 217 18.79 5.30 -20.44
CA ASP A 217 18.60 6.71 -20.67
C ASP A 217 19.12 7.44 -19.45
N SER A 218 19.88 8.48 -19.71
CA SER A 218 20.59 9.34 -18.77
C SER A 218 19.99 9.30 -17.35
N HIS A 219 20.81 8.95 -16.36
CA HIS A 219 20.48 9.03 -14.95
C HIS A 219 19.98 10.44 -14.60
N VAL A 220 18.68 10.63 -14.61
CA VAL A 220 18.08 11.86 -14.09
C VAL A 220 18.15 11.77 -12.58
N ASN A 221 18.90 12.66 -11.97
CA ASN A 221 18.93 12.75 -10.51
C ASN A 221 17.58 13.27 -10.02
N LEU A 222 16.72 12.37 -9.54
CA LEU A 222 15.39 12.72 -9.05
C LEU A 222 15.43 13.61 -7.80
N TRP A 223 16.50 13.54 -7.00
CA TRP A 223 16.67 14.39 -5.83
C TRP A 223 16.87 15.88 -6.17
N SER A 224 17.31 16.20 -7.39
CA SER A 224 17.40 17.58 -7.90
C SER A 224 16.16 18.03 -8.68
N SER A 225 15.17 17.16 -8.89
CA SER A 225 13.98 17.44 -9.67
C SER A 225 12.87 18.08 -8.81
N ALA A 226 12.46 19.29 -9.14
CA ALA A 226 11.33 19.97 -8.49
C ALA A 226 10.03 19.14 -8.58
N LEU A 227 9.78 18.48 -9.73
CA LEU A 227 8.63 17.61 -9.90
C LEU A 227 8.67 16.40 -8.96
N ALA A 228 9.84 15.79 -8.76
CA ALA A 228 10.00 14.67 -7.85
C ALA A 228 9.71 15.10 -6.40
N TRP A 229 10.17 16.28 -5.99
CA TRP A 229 9.86 16.84 -4.68
C TRP A 229 8.38 17.18 -4.50
N GLN A 230 7.70 17.70 -5.52
CA GLN A 230 6.25 17.94 -5.47
C GLN A 230 5.47 16.64 -5.24
N VAL A 231 5.83 15.56 -5.95
CA VAL A 231 5.21 14.23 -5.75
C VAL A 231 5.54 13.68 -4.36
N THR A 232 6.78 13.84 -3.92
CA THR A 232 7.25 13.40 -2.59
C THR A 232 6.51 14.11 -1.47
N LEU A 233 6.40 15.42 -1.53
CA LEU A 233 5.69 16.23 -0.53
C LEU A 233 4.19 15.93 -0.54
N PHE A 234 3.58 15.78 -1.73
CA PHE A 234 2.17 15.40 -1.83
C PHE A 234 1.92 14.04 -1.15
N MET A 235 2.76 13.03 -1.44
CA MET A 235 2.68 11.72 -0.79
C MET A 235 2.92 11.81 0.71
N GLY A 236 3.90 12.57 1.16
CA GLY A 236 4.24 12.73 2.57
C GLY A 236 3.15 13.45 3.36
N LEU A 237 2.67 14.58 2.88
CA LEU A 237 1.65 15.37 3.55
C LEU A 237 0.31 14.62 3.64
N GLN A 238 -0.13 13.96 2.55
CA GLN A 238 -1.35 13.17 2.59
C GLN A 238 -1.21 11.97 3.54
N SER A 239 -0.04 11.34 3.60
CA SER A 239 0.20 10.23 4.54
C SER A 239 0.21 10.73 5.99
N MET A 240 0.89 11.84 6.26
CA MET A 240 0.89 12.48 7.59
C MET A 240 -0.54 12.80 8.04
N PHE A 241 -1.32 13.43 7.16
CA PHE A 241 -2.72 13.77 7.44
C PHE A 241 -3.57 12.53 7.73
N PHE A 242 -3.41 11.48 6.92
CA PHE A 242 -4.10 10.21 7.12
C PHE A 242 -3.76 9.57 8.48
N TYR A 243 -2.48 9.49 8.84
CA TYR A 243 -2.06 8.88 10.10
C TYR A 243 -2.46 9.72 11.32
N VAL A 244 -2.47 11.05 11.20
CA VAL A 244 -3.02 11.94 12.25
C VAL A 244 -4.49 11.66 12.45
N LEU A 245 -5.29 11.60 11.38
CA LEU A 245 -6.72 11.29 11.48
C LEU A 245 -6.96 9.91 12.09
N VAL A 246 -6.24 8.88 11.65
CA VAL A 246 -6.41 7.53 12.20
C VAL A 246 -6.09 7.48 13.68
N ALA A 247 -5.09 8.23 14.13
CA ALA A 247 -4.69 8.25 15.54
C ALA A 247 -5.62 9.12 16.42
N TRP A 248 -6.01 10.29 15.93
CA TRP A 248 -6.61 11.32 16.77
C TRP A 248 -8.11 11.59 16.51
N LEU A 249 -8.66 11.18 15.36
CA LEU A 249 -10.07 11.41 15.05
C LEU A 249 -11.02 10.88 16.12
N PRO A 250 -10.86 9.67 16.69
CA PRO A 250 -11.73 9.22 17.75
C PRO A 250 -11.70 10.12 19.00
N GLU A 251 -10.53 10.67 19.34
CA GLU A 251 -10.38 11.55 20.50
C GLU A 251 -11.01 12.93 20.24
N ILE A 252 -10.77 13.49 19.05
CA ILE A 252 -11.42 14.75 18.62
C ILE A 252 -12.94 14.61 18.71
N LEU A 253 -13.50 13.50 18.25
CA LEU A 253 -14.95 13.26 18.26
C LEU A 253 -15.50 13.06 19.67
N LYS A 254 -14.74 12.46 20.59
CA LYS A 254 -15.12 12.38 22.00
C LYS A 254 -15.22 13.76 22.65
N GLN A 255 -14.27 14.65 22.35
CA GLN A 255 -14.31 16.04 22.83
C GLN A 255 -15.53 16.81 22.28
N GLN A 256 -16.05 16.40 21.13
CA GLN A 256 -17.30 16.94 20.56
C GLN A 256 -18.57 16.27 21.10
N GLY A 257 -18.45 15.39 22.11
CA GLY A 257 -19.59 14.78 22.83
C GLY A 257 -20.00 13.39 22.33
N LEU A 258 -19.27 12.75 21.38
CA LEU A 258 -19.56 11.38 21.00
C LEU A 258 -18.97 10.39 22.03
N ASN A 259 -19.66 9.29 22.26
CA ASN A 259 -19.10 8.21 23.09
C ASN A 259 -18.01 7.42 22.32
N SER A 260 -17.22 6.60 23.03
CA SER A 260 -16.10 5.86 22.43
C SER A 260 -16.52 4.91 21.30
N SER A 261 -17.70 4.28 21.40
CA SER A 261 -18.23 3.40 20.37
C SER A 261 -18.59 4.15 19.10
N GLN A 262 -19.27 5.30 19.24
CA GLN A 262 -19.63 6.17 18.13
C GLN A 262 -18.36 6.74 17.44
N SER A 263 -17.39 7.18 18.22
CA SER A 263 -16.13 7.73 17.68
C SER A 263 -15.35 6.68 16.87
N GLY A 264 -15.28 5.44 17.35
CA GLY A 264 -14.68 4.32 16.62
C GLY A 264 -15.46 3.97 15.34
N LEU A 265 -16.81 4.01 15.40
CA LEU A 265 -17.65 3.80 14.23
C LEU A 265 -17.39 4.87 13.15
N MET A 266 -17.24 6.13 13.55
CA MET A 266 -16.96 7.23 12.61
C MET A 266 -15.62 7.07 11.91
N LEU A 267 -14.58 6.59 12.61
CA LEU A 267 -13.31 6.22 11.96
C LEU A 267 -13.51 5.10 10.91
N SER A 268 -14.34 4.11 11.22
CA SER A 268 -14.67 3.05 10.27
C SER A 268 -15.41 3.58 9.04
N VAL A 269 -16.34 4.52 9.23
CA VAL A 269 -17.05 5.21 8.14
C VAL A 269 -16.06 5.94 7.24
N MET A 270 -15.09 6.67 7.81
CA MET A 270 -14.03 7.34 7.05
C MET A 270 -13.24 6.35 6.19
N LEU A 271 -12.81 5.24 6.77
CA LEU A 271 -12.03 4.22 6.07
C LEU A 271 -12.84 3.49 4.98
N LEU A 272 -14.13 3.27 5.20
CA LEU A 272 -15.02 2.70 4.19
C LEU A 272 -15.28 3.68 3.04
N ALA A 273 -15.47 4.97 3.35
CA ALA A 273 -15.67 6.01 2.33
C ALA A 273 -14.43 6.17 1.41
N LEU A 274 -13.23 5.88 1.92
CA LEU A 274 -11.99 5.91 1.15
C LEU A 274 -11.93 4.80 0.08
N LEU A 275 -12.43 3.60 0.37
CA LEU A 275 -12.21 2.40 -0.45
C LEU A 275 -12.60 2.55 -1.93
N PRO A 276 -13.82 2.98 -2.30
CA PRO A 276 -14.23 3.07 -3.70
C PRO A 276 -13.31 3.99 -4.52
N PHE A 277 -12.87 5.06 -3.90
CA PHE A 277 -12.06 6.09 -4.57
C PHE A 277 -10.60 5.66 -4.75
N THR A 278 -10.12 4.67 -4.00
CA THR A 278 -8.82 4.06 -4.25
C THR A 278 -8.76 3.29 -5.57
N PHE A 279 -9.91 2.90 -6.11
CA PHE A 279 -10.02 2.29 -7.44
C PHE A 279 -10.44 3.30 -8.52
N ILE A 280 -11.47 4.10 -8.25
CA ILE A 280 -12.08 5.00 -9.23
C ILE A 280 -11.09 6.08 -9.68
N VAL A 281 -10.38 6.70 -8.74
CA VAL A 281 -9.49 7.84 -9.02
C VAL A 281 -8.32 7.48 -9.94
N PRO A 282 -7.58 6.37 -9.76
CA PRO A 282 -6.54 5.98 -10.71
C PRO A 282 -7.06 5.69 -12.11
N VAL A 283 -8.26 5.09 -12.22
CA VAL A 283 -8.88 4.82 -13.52
C VAL A 283 -9.18 6.13 -14.25
N ILE A 284 -9.75 7.12 -13.56
CA ILE A 284 -10.03 8.44 -14.12
C ILE A 284 -8.71 9.15 -14.45
N ALA A 285 -7.78 9.23 -13.51
CA ALA A 285 -6.49 9.90 -13.67
C ALA A 285 -5.68 9.35 -14.85
N GLY A 286 -5.76 8.04 -15.09
CA GLY A 286 -5.07 7.40 -16.21
C GLY A 286 -5.63 7.73 -17.59
N ARG A 287 -6.85 8.30 -17.65
CA ARG A 287 -7.49 8.76 -18.90
C ARG A 287 -7.38 10.25 -19.13
N MET A 288 -6.96 11.00 -18.11
CA MET A 288 -6.85 12.46 -18.17
C MET A 288 -5.46 12.89 -18.63
N SER A 289 -5.39 13.93 -19.44
CA SER A 289 -4.13 14.56 -19.86
C SER A 289 -3.42 15.30 -18.71
N GLY A 290 -4.18 15.76 -17.72
CA GLY A 290 -3.68 16.43 -16.52
C GLY A 290 -4.53 16.12 -15.30
N GLN A 291 -3.92 16.01 -14.13
CA GLN A 291 -4.60 15.61 -12.89
C GLN A 291 -4.83 16.77 -11.92
N ARG A 292 -4.66 18.04 -12.38
CA ARG A 292 -4.83 19.23 -11.52
C ARG A 292 -6.20 19.29 -10.85
N SER A 293 -7.27 19.01 -11.62
CA SER A 293 -8.65 19.01 -11.08
C SER A 293 -8.84 17.97 -9.97
N LEU A 294 -8.27 16.78 -10.11
CA LEU A 294 -8.34 15.75 -9.08
C LEU A 294 -7.59 16.15 -7.81
N VAL A 295 -6.42 16.80 -7.94
CA VAL A 295 -5.66 17.34 -6.80
C VAL A 295 -6.45 18.47 -6.13
N THR A 296 -7.08 19.37 -6.91
CA THR A 296 -7.93 20.45 -6.37
C THR A 296 -9.14 19.89 -5.63
N ILE A 297 -9.82 18.87 -6.19
CA ILE A 297 -10.93 18.19 -5.51
C ILE A 297 -10.45 17.58 -4.19
N THR A 298 -9.27 16.94 -4.18
CA THR A 298 -8.68 16.40 -2.95
C THR A 298 -8.51 17.48 -1.88
N ALA A 299 -7.94 18.64 -2.25
CA ALA A 299 -7.74 19.75 -1.34
C ALA A 299 -9.07 20.29 -0.81
N ILE A 300 -10.06 20.48 -1.69
CA ILE A 300 -11.41 20.93 -1.31
C ILE A 300 -12.07 19.94 -0.33
N LEU A 301 -12.00 18.64 -0.59
CA LEU A 301 -12.57 17.63 0.29
C LEU A 301 -11.91 17.62 1.67
N PHE A 302 -10.59 17.76 1.74
CA PHE A 302 -9.89 17.88 3.01
C PHE A 302 -10.25 19.17 3.75
N LEU A 303 -10.35 20.30 3.06
CA LEU A 303 -10.79 21.57 3.65
C LEU A 303 -12.22 21.46 4.17
N ILE A 304 -13.17 20.97 3.36
CA ILE A 304 -14.56 20.78 3.77
C ILE A 304 -14.64 19.89 5.01
N GLY A 305 -13.98 18.74 4.98
CA GLY A 305 -14.01 17.80 6.10
C GLY A 305 -13.38 18.38 7.37
N THR A 306 -12.20 19.01 7.24
CA THR A 306 -11.49 19.59 8.40
C THR A 306 -12.22 20.79 8.99
N PHE A 307 -12.61 21.77 8.17
CA PHE A 307 -13.38 22.93 8.64
C PHE A 307 -14.77 22.53 9.13
N GLY A 308 -15.38 21.53 8.51
CA GLY A 308 -16.64 20.96 8.96
C GLY A 308 -16.54 20.34 10.36
N LEU A 309 -15.47 19.61 10.65
CA LEU A 309 -15.23 19.06 11.99
C LEU A 309 -14.92 20.15 13.03
N LEU A 310 -14.21 21.24 12.63
CA LEU A 310 -13.83 22.30 13.57
C LEU A 310 -14.97 23.28 13.88
N TYR A 311 -15.76 23.66 12.89
CA TYR A 311 -16.71 24.76 12.97
C TYR A 311 -18.13 24.38 12.54
N GLY A 312 -18.33 23.19 12.00
CA GLY A 312 -19.61 22.75 11.47
C GLY A 312 -20.55 22.23 12.56
N SER A 313 -21.82 22.03 12.17
CA SER A 313 -22.82 21.45 13.06
C SER A 313 -22.50 19.99 13.39
N SER A 314 -22.64 19.62 14.67
CA SER A 314 -22.49 18.24 15.14
C SER A 314 -23.46 17.26 14.45
N ASN A 315 -24.62 17.72 13.97
CA ASN A 315 -25.56 16.90 13.22
C ASN A 315 -25.02 16.46 11.86
N LEU A 316 -24.00 17.11 11.33
CA LEU A 316 -23.37 16.81 10.04
C LEU A 316 -22.02 16.10 10.15
N ILE A 317 -21.63 15.62 11.33
CA ILE A 317 -20.34 14.94 11.57
C ILE A 317 -20.09 13.81 10.55
N ILE A 318 -21.10 12.98 10.26
CA ILE A 318 -20.98 11.90 9.27
C ILE A 318 -20.59 12.46 7.89
N PHE A 319 -21.18 13.58 7.48
CA PHE A 319 -20.85 14.19 6.19
C PHE A 319 -19.40 14.67 6.13
N TRP A 320 -18.91 15.32 7.18
CA TRP A 320 -17.51 15.78 7.27
C TRP A 320 -16.54 14.62 7.23
N ILE A 321 -16.85 13.53 7.94
CA ILE A 321 -16.05 12.31 7.99
C ILE A 321 -16.01 11.59 6.63
N ILE A 322 -17.15 11.52 5.93
CA ILE A 322 -17.22 10.97 4.57
C ILE A 322 -16.37 11.83 3.62
N ALA A 323 -16.43 13.16 3.71
CA ALA A 323 -15.61 14.05 2.90
C ALA A 323 -14.10 13.79 3.12
N LEU A 324 -13.66 13.63 4.38
CA LEU A 324 -12.28 13.26 4.72
C LEU A 324 -11.89 11.88 4.16
N GLY A 325 -12.78 10.90 4.26
CA GLY A 325 -12.56 9.57 3.71
C GLY A 325 -12.41 9.59 2.19
N ILE A 326 -13.32 10.25 1.47
CA ILE A 326 -13.23 10.43 0.02
C ILE A 326 -11.93 11.14 -0.35
N GLY A 327 -11.62 12.26 0.31
CA GLY A 327 -10.38 13.02 0.11
C GLY A 327 -9.13 12.15 0.32
N GLY A 328 -9.13 11.31 1.36
CA GLY A 328 -8.07 10.33 1.62
C GLY A 328 -7.92 9.31 0.50
N GLY A 329 -9.03 8.80 -0.06
CA GLY A 329 -9.02 7.90 -1.21
C GLY A 329 -8.43 8.53 -2.47
N PHE A 330 -8.80 9.79 -2.74
CA PHE A 330 -8.21 10.60 -3.82
C PHE A 330 -6.71 10.79 -3.61
N ALA A 331 -6.31 11.28 -2.44
CA ALA A 331 -4.93 11.62 -2.12
C ALA A 331 -3.99 10.42 -2.21
N PHE A 332 -4.36 9.31 -1.57
CA PHE A 332 -3.59 8.07 -1.63
C PHE A 332 -3.42 7.55 -3.05
N SER A 333 -4.53 7.48 -3.79
CA SER A 333 -4.55 6.95 -5.16
C SER A 333 -3.74 7.80 -6.13
N LEU A 334 -3.84 9.13 -6.02
CA LEU A 334 -3.06 10.05 -6.85
C LEU A 334 -1.57 9.93 -6.53
N SER A 335 -1.17 9.76 -5.26
CA SER A 335 0.22 9.53 -4.88
C SER A 335 0.79 8.30 -5.60
N MET A 336 0.08 7.18 -5.55
CA MET A 336 0.50 5.95 -6.23
C MET A 336 0.54 6.12 -7.75
N MET A 337 -0.42 6.84 -8.30
CA MET A 337 -0.55 7.08 -9.74
C MET A 337 0.56 7.99 -10.27
N PHE A 338 1.00 8.98 -9.49
CA PHE A 338 2.06 9.91 -9.90
C PHE A 338 3.41 9.22 -10.07
N PHE A 339 3.71 8.16 -9.34
CA PHE A 339 4.94 7.39 -9.55
C PHE A 339 5.04 6.86 -10.98
N GLY A 340 3.91 6.38 -11.52
CA GLY A 340 3.85 5.92 -12.91
C GLY A 340 3.69 7.04 -13.94
N LEU A 341 2.84 8.04 -13.68
CA LEU A 341 2.52 9.09 -14.68
C LEU A 341 3.60 10.16 -14.83
N ARG A 342 4.38 10.44 -13.77
CA ARG A 342 5.38 11.53 -13.74
C ARG A 342 6.80 11.07 -14.02
N THR A 343 6.97 9.86 -14.52
CA THR A 343 8.26 9.26 -14.86
C THR A 343 8.25 8.74 -16.29
N ARG A 344 9.42 8.56 -16.89
CA ARG A 344 9.55 8.11 -18.28
C ARG A 344 9.48 6.59 -18.40
N ASN A 345 10.17 5.88 -17.52
CA ASN A 345 10.30 4.43 -17.56
C ASN A 345 10.03 3.81 -16.18
N ALA A 346 10.01 2.48 -16.10
CA ALA A 346 9.73 1.71 -14.89
C ALA A 346 10.78 1.93 -13.80
N GLN A 347 12.05 2.12 -14.18
CA GLN A 347 13.14 2.36 -13.24
C GLN A 347 12.95 3.69 -12.52
N GLN A 348 12.69 4.77 -13.26
CA GLN A 348 12.41 6.08 -12.67
C GLN A 348 11.15 6.05 -11.80
N ALA A 349 10.13 5.24 -12.16
CA ALA A 349 8.95 5.08 -11.32
C ALA A 349 9.28 4.43 -9.98
N ALA A 350 10.13 3.42 -9.95
CA ALA A 350 10.60 2.80 -8.71
C ALA A 350 11.49 3.76 -7.90
N GLU A 351 12.37 4.51 -8.55
CA GLU A 351 13.23 5.51 -7.88
C GLU A 351 12.41 6.65 -7.25
N LEU A 352 11.43 7.19 -8.00
CA LEU A 352 10.51 8.21 -7.48
C LEU A 352 9.66 7.66 -6.33
N SER A 353 9.15 6.44 -6.45
CA SER A 353 8.43 5.76 -5.39
C SER A 353 9.30 5.58 -4.14
N GLY A 354 10.56 5.15 -4.32
CA GLY A 354 11.52 4.99 -3.23
C GLY A 354 11.82 6.31 -2.51
N MET A 355 12.07 7.39 -3.25
CA MET A 355 12.29 8.73 -2.70
C MET A 355 11.04 9.23 -1.94
N ALA A 356 9.86 9.15 -2.59
CA ALA A 356 8.63 9.65 -2.01
C ALA A 356 8.21 8.88 -0.76
N GLN A 357 8.41 7.57 -0.74
CA GLN A 357 8.09 6.76 0.43
C GLN A 357 9.09 6.95 1.56
N SER A 358 10.38 7.13 1.27
CA SER A 358 11.38 7.44 2.30
C SER A 358 11.03 8.72 3.05
N VAL A 359 10.94 9.84 2.35
CA VAL A 359 10.62 11.14 2.95
C VAL A 359 9.18 11.17 3.45
N GLY A 360 8.24 10.61 2.69
CA GLY A 360 6.83 10.64 3.01
C GLY A 360 6.48 9.86 4.28
N TYR A 361 7.04 8.67 4.49
CA TYR A 361 6.78 7.91 5.72
C TYR A 361 7.54 8.47 6.92
N LEU A 362 8.66 9.16 6.72
CA LEU A 362 9.30 9.90 7.80
C LEU A 362 8.39 11.02 8.31
N LEU A 363 7.80 11.81 7.39
CA LEU A 363 6.80 12.83 7.73
C LEU A 363 5.56 12.21 8.41
N ALA A 364 5.08 11.09 7.88
CA ALA A 364 3.94 10.37 8.42
C ALA A 364 4.18 9.84 9.85
N ALA A 365 5.40 9.43 10.17
CA ALA A 365 5.76 8.97 11.51
C ALA A 365 5.80 10.12 12.53
N ILE A 366 6.19 11.33 12.09
CA ILE A 366 6.24 12.51 12.95
C ILE A 366 4.85 13.09 13.22
N GLY A 367 3.93 13.01 12.26
CA GLY A 367 2.64 13.69 12.29
C GLY A 367 1.81 13.45 13.56
N PRO A 368 1.47 12.21 13.91
CA PRO A 368 0.67 11.92 15.11
C PRO A 368 1.32 12.37 16.42
N THR A 369 2.65 12.26 16.52
CA THR A 369 3.42 12.70 17.69
C THR A 369 3.43 14.22 17.82
N LEU A 370 3.64 14.92 16.70
CA LEU A 370 3.59 16.38 16.66
C LEU A 370 2.21 16.90 17.03
N PHE A 371 1.15 16.27 16.52
CA PHE A 371 -0.22 16.63 16.85
C PHE A 371 -0.50 16.45 18.35
N GLY A 372 -0.04 15.34 18.95
CA GLY A 372 -0.16 15.10 20.38
C GLY A 372 0.55 16.17 21.21
N PHE A 373 1.78 16.52 20.83
CA PHE A 373 2.54 17.57 21.51
C PHE A 373 1.88 18.96 21.45
N ILE A 374 1.16 19.26 20.38
CA ILE A 374 0.41 20.54 20.24
C ILE A 374 -0.89 20.48 21.05
N HIS A 375 -1.46 19.28 21.23
CA HIS A 375 -2.70 19.07 21.98
C HIS A 375 -2.50 19.19 23.50
N ASP A 376 -1.35 18.72 24.02
CA ASP A 376 -0.96 18.80 25.45
C ASP A 376 -0.52 20.23 25.83
#